data_4cdaf33b52d64503675036491410bb22
#
_entry.id   4cdaf33b52d64503675036491410bb22
#
_cell.length_a   1.000
_cell.length_b   1.000
_cell.length_c   1.000
_cell.angle_alpha   90.00
_cell.angle_beta   90.00
_cell.angle_gamma   90.00
#
_symmetry.space_group_name_H-M   'P 1'
#
loop_
_entity.id
_entity.type
_entity.pdbx_description
1 polymer ?
#
loop_
_entity_poly.entity_id
_entity_poly.type
_entity_poly.pdbx_seq_one_letter_code
_entity_poly.pdbx_strand_id
1 'polypeptide(L)'
;TYAFAAVSLLESLHCIDTLYLACDTKDTALLLQTARFLFAENIQYQKTLKNLRLTGMSFYDAQALAAEKFIPGAKEILKSRQNAFAAEYIRSLMRLYSRIKPCLIPIALKEDPGQSAGTQGYLTALLDYTLKHGPKDLDEISGGTAALTAAIRHNQPKYDTFENFCRQLATPSRSPANI
;
A
#
# COMPACT_ATOMS: atom_id res chain seq x y z
N THR A 1 -10.07 7.57 -7.55
CA THR A 1 -8.88 6.73 -7.83
C THR A 1 -9.09 5.34 -7.25
N TYR A 2 -8.39 4.34 -7.76
CA TYR A 2 -8.43 2.97 -7.24
C TYR A 2 -8.10 2.91 -5.74
N ALA A 3 -7.06 3.62 -5.31
CA ALA A 3 -6.66 3.69 -3.90
C ALA A 3 -7.79 4.21 -3.01
N PHE A 4 -8.54 5.22 -3.45
CA PHE A 4 -9.66 5.75 -2.70
C PHE A 4 -10.78 4.71 -2.51
N ALA A 5 -11.15 3.99 -3.57
CA ALA A 5 -12.16 2.95 -3.49
C ALA A 5 -11.71 1.79 -2.57
N ALA A 6 -10.45 1.36 -2.69
CA ALA A 6 -9.90 0.31 -1.84
C ALA A 6 -9.92 0.72 -0.36
N VAL A 7 -9.45 1.93 -0.03
CA VAL A 7 -9.46 2.43 1.36
C VAL A 7 -10.89 2.59 1.88
N SER A 8 -11.84 3.04 1.05
CA SER A 8 -13.26 3.14 1.44
C SER A 8 -13.84 1.78 1.83
N LEU A 9 -13.49 0.72 1.09
CA LEU A 9 -13.89 -0.64 1.44
C LEU A 9 -13.25 -1.11 2.76
N LEU A 10 -11.94 -0.88 2.93
CA LEU A 10 -11.25 -1.24 4.17
C LEU A 10 -11.83 -0.51 5.38
N GLU A 11 -12.15 0.78 5.25
CA GLU A 11 -12.76 1.57 6.30
C GLU A 11 -14.15 1.03 6.67
N SER A 12 -14.94 0.60 5.69
CA SER A 12 -16.28 0.06 5.93
C SER A 12 -16.30 -1.28 6.70
N LEU A 13 -15.18 -1.98 6.74
CA LEU A 13 -15.05 -3.22 7.53
C LEU A 13 -14.95 -2.96 9.04
N HIS A 14 -14.54 -1.76 9.47
CA HIS A 14 -14.40 -1.34 10.87
C HIS A 14 -13.53 -2.24 11.77
N CYS A 15 -12.73 -3.12 11.19
CA CYS A 15 -11.86 -4.06 11.91
C CYS A 15 -10.39 -3.94 11.54
N ILE A 16 -10.01 -2.88 10.80
CA ILE A 16 -8.65 -2.67 10.34
C ILE A 16 -8.06 -1.45 11.03
N ASP A 17 -6.97 -1.64 11.77
CA ASP A 17 -6.27 -0.58 12.48
C ASP A 17 -5.04 -0.07 11.73
N THR A 18 -4.40 -0.92 10.96
CA THR A 18 -3.14 -0.60 10.28
C THR A 18 -3.14 -1.09 8.84
N LEU A 19 -2.70 -0.22 7.91
CA LEU A 19 -2.48 -0.57 6.51
C LEU A 19 -0.98 -0.53 6.21
N TYR A 20 -0.41 -1.69 5.91
CA TYR A 20 0.98 -1.82 5.53
C TYR A 20 1.15 -1.52 4.05
N LEU A 21 2.03 -0.58 3.73
CA LEU A 21 2.30 -0.11 2.37
C LEU A 21 3.77 -0.31 2.05
N ALA A 22 4.04 -1.14 1.04
CA ALA A 22 5.39 -1.32 0.53
C ALA A 22 5.88 -0.05 -0.18
N CYS A 23 7.15 0.30 -0.01
CA CYS A 23 7.79 1.41 -0.71
C CYS A 23 9.24 1.06 -1.07
N ASP A 24 9.74 1.69 -2.15
CA ASP A 24 11.12 1.47 -2.62
C ASP A 24 12.14 2.37 -1.90
N THR A 25 11.64 3.45 -1.28
CA THR A 25 12.51 4.38 -0.57
C THR A 25 12.77 3.94 0.86
N LYS A 26 13.99 4.18 1.34
CA LYS A 26 14.34 4.08 2.77
C LYS A 26 13.88 5.30 3.55
N ASP A 27 13.71 6.44 2.87
CA ASP A 27 13.22 7.68 3.48
C ASP A 27 11.70 7.70 3.50
N THR A 28 11.14 6.96 4.45
CA THR A 28 9.70 6.88 4.67
C THR A 28 9.12 8.20 5.19
N ALA A 29 9.94 9.01 5.86
CA ALA A 29 9.53 10.32 6.36
C ALA A 29 9.28 11.29 5.20
N LEU A 30 10.18 11.34 4.22
CA LEU A 30 10.02 12.17 3.02
C LEU A 30 8.81 11.70 2.18
N LEU A 31 8.59 10.38 2.05
CA LEU A 31 7.42 9.85 1.36
C LEU A 31 6.11 10.28 2.05
N LEU A 32 6.05 10.19 3.38
CA LEU A 32 4.89 10.62 4.16
C LEU A 32 4.66 12.13 4.04
N GLN A 33 5.73 12.92 4.11
CA GLN A 33 5.67 14.38 3.92
C GLN A 33 5.14 14.73 2.52
N THR A 34 5.65 14.06 1.48
CA THR A 34 5.20 14.24 0.11
C THR A 34 3.71 13.91 -0.04
N ALA A 35 3.25 12.79 0.51
CA ALA A 35 1.84 12.40 0.48
C ALA A 35 0.93 13.45 1.18
N ARG A 36 1.35 13.96 2.35
CA ARG A 36 0.64 15.03 3.07
C ARG A 36 0.57 16.32 2.26
N PHE A 37 1.66 16.70 1.62
CA PHE A 37 1.70 17.88 0.76
C PHE A 37 0.74 17.75 -0.43
N LEU A 38 0.74 16.60 -1.08
CA LEU A 38 -0.18 16.30 -2.19
C LEU A 38 -1.65 16.30 -1.75
N PHE A 39 -1.92 15.96 -0.50
CA PHE A 39 -3.27 16.03 0.08
C PHE A 39 -3.72 17.47 0.33
N ALA A 40 -2.81 18.35 0.78
CA ALA A 40 -3.14 19.72 1.18
C ALA A 40 -3.62 20.63 0.01
N GLU A 41 -3.58 20.14 -1.24
CA GLU A 41 -4.10 20.81 -2.45
C GLU A 41 -3.66 22.29 -2.58
N ASN A 42 -2.39 22.55 -2.32
CA ASN A 42 -1.80 23.89 -2.40
C ASN A 42 -2.07 24.53 -3.77
N ILE A 43 -2.61 25.76 -3.78
CA ILE A 43 -3.00 26.49 -5.01
C ILE A 43 -1.80 26.69 -5.95
N GLN A 44 -0.62 27.00 -5.42
CA GLN A 44 0.58 27.21 -6.23
C GLN A 44 1.06 25.90 -6.87
N TYR A 45 0.96 24.81 -6.12
CA TYR A 45 1.22 23.47 -6.64
C TYR A 45 0.26 23.14 -7.79
N GLN A 46 -1.05 23.36 -7.63
CA GLN A 46 -2.06 23.10 -8.67
C GLN A 46 -1.82 23.92 -9.94
N LYS A 47 -1.46 25.20 -9.79
CA LYS A 47 -1.07 26.05 -10.93
C LYS A 47 0.17 25.50 -11.66
N THR A 48 1.18 25.12 -10.90
CA THR A 48 2.41 24.53 -11.45
C THR A 48 2.14 23.23 -12.19
N LEU A 49 1.35 22.34 -11.57
CA LEU A 49 0.95 21.06 -12.16
C LEU A 49 0.18 21.27 -13.48
N LYS A 50 -0.79 22.20 -13.47
CA LYS A 50 -1.56 22.54 -14.68
C LYS A 50 -0.66 23.03 -15.81
N ASN A 51 0.26 23.94 -15.50
CA ASN A 51 1.19 24.50 -16.50
C ASN A 51 2.09 23.42 -17.10
N LEU A 52 2.62 22.51 -16.27
CA LEU A 52 3.44 21.39 -16.75
C LEU A 52 2.64 20.43 -17.63
N ARG A 53 1.38 20.18 -17.30
CA ARG A 53 0.52 19.34 -18.15
C ARG A 53 0.20 19.98 -19.51
N LEU A 54 0.07 21.29 -19.58
CA LEU A 54 -0.14 22.01 -20.83
C LEU A 54 1.06 21.89 -21.80
N THR A 55 2.27 21.56 -21.30
CA THR A 55 3.43 21.28 -22.16
C THR A 55 3.44 19.86 -22.76
N GLY A 56 2.37 19.08 -22.57
CA GLY A 56 2.27 17.69 -23.05
C GLY A 56 2.92 16.65 -22.13
N MET A 57 3.36 17.04 -20.94
CA MET A 57 3.96 16.13 -19.96
C MET A 57 2.92 15.14 -19.38
N SER A 58 3.36 13.91 -19.11
CA SER A 58 2.50 12.93 -18.42
C SER A 58 2.06 13.46 -17.07
N PHE A 59 0.92 12.98 -16.56
CA PHE A 59 0.43 13.39 -15.24
C PHE A 59 1.44 13.07 -14.13
N TYR A 60 2.05 11.90 -14.18
CA TYR A 60 3.00 11.44 -13.17
C TYR A 60 4.28 12.28 -13.16
N ASP A 61 4.85 12.57 -14.34
CA ASP A 61 6.05 13.40 -14.44
C ASP A 61 5.77 14.85 -14.02
N ALA A 62 4.63 15.40 -14.46
CA ALA A 62 4.19 16.72 -14.07
C ALA A 62 3.96 16.83 -12.55
N GLN A 63 3.35 15.79 -11.95
CA GLN A 63 3.14 15.72 -10.51
C GLN A 63 4.45 15.70 -9.74
N ALA A 64 5.40 14.86 -10.16
CA ALA A 64 6.71 14.74 -9.55
C ALA A 64 7.50 16.05 -9.62
N LEU A 65 7.55 16.69 -10.82
CA LEU A 65 8.22 17.96 -11.01
C LEU A 65 7.54 19.13 -10.28
N ALA A 66 6.21 19.13 -10.21
CA ALA A 66 5.47 20.14 -9.46
C ALA A 66 5.74 20.03 -7.96
N ALA A 67 5.75 18.81 -7.43
CA ALA A 67 6.02 18.56 -6.01
C ALA A 67 7.45 18.92 -5.62
N GLU A 68 8.43 18.65 -6.47
CA GLU A 68 9.84 18.97 -6.25
C GLU A 68 10.10 20.46 -5.96
N LYS A 69 9.30 21.36 -6.54
CA LYS A 69 9.42 22.81 -6.28
C LYS A 69 9.11 23.21 -4.84
N PHE A 70 8.38 22.36 -4.11
CA PHE A 70 7.92 22.65 -2.75
C PHE A 70 8.56 21.72 -1.72
N ILE A 71 8.88 20.50 -2.13
CA ILE A 71 9.51 19.49 -1.28
C ILE A 71 10.72 18.92 -2.03
N PRO A 72 11.94 19.33 -1.65
CA PRO A 72 13.15 18.79 -2.24
C PRO A 72 13.23 17.27 -2.07
N GLY A 73 13.52 16.55 -3.15
CA GLY A 73 13.54 15.08 -3.18
C GLY A 73 12.20 14.42 -3.51
N ALA A 74 11.10 15.16 -3.57
CA ALA A 74 9.79 14.60 -3.92
C ALA A 74 9.75 14.00 -5.33
N LYS A 75 10.52 14.54 -6.26
CA LYS A 75 10.64 14.02 -7.62
C LYS A 75 11.18 12.59 -7.62
N GLU A 76 12.26 12.34 -6.91
CA GLU A 76 12.86 11.00 -6.83
C GLU A 76 11.94 10.01 -6.12
N ILE A 77 11.23 10.45 -5.08
CA ILE A 77 10.22 9.64 -4.40
C ILE A 77 9.09 9.24 -5.37
N LEU A 78 8.51 10.22 -6.06
CA LEU A 78 7.34 9.98 -6.92
C LEU A 78 7.67 9.34 -8.28
N LYS A 79 8.95 9.28 -8.66
CA LYS A 79 9.41 8.58 -9.86
C LYS A 79 9.20 7.06 -9.75
N SER A 80 9.31 6.50 -8.56
CA SER A 80 8.97 5.12 -8.30
C SER A 80 7.44 4.93 -8.31
N ARG A 81 6.96 3.99 -9.10
CA ARG A 81 5.53 3.61 -9.13
C ARG A 81 5.04 3.13 -7.76
N GLN A 82 5.89 2.39 -7.05
CA GLN A 82 5.56 1.85 -5.74
C GLN A 82 5.38 2.96 -4.70
N ASN A 83 6.29 3.92 -4.68
CA ASN A 83 6.19 5.09 -3.80
C ASN A 83 4.98 5.97 -4.15
N ALA A 84 4.73 6.19 -5.44
CA ALA A 84 3.56 6.94 -5.91
C ALA A 84 2.24 6.25 -5.50
N PHE A 85 2.20 4.92 -5.58
CA PHE A 85 1.08 4.11 -5.13
C PHE A 85 0.87 4.25 -3.61
N ALA A 86 1.92 4.11 -2.82
CA ALA A 86 1.85 4.30 -1.37
C ALA A 86 1.37 5.71 -1.00
N ALA A 87 1.86 6.75 -1.69
CA ALA A 87 1.42 8.12 -1.49
C ALA A 87 -0.08 8.31 -1.78
N GLU A 88 -0.64 7.69 -2.82
CA GLU A 88 -2.07 7.74 -3.14
C GLU A 88 -2.94 7.05 -2.08
N TYR A 89 -2.48 5.94 -1.49
CA TYR A 89 -3.17 5.30 -0.39
C TYR A 89 -3.17 6.18 0.87
N ILE A 90 -2.04 6.79 1.21
CA ILE A 90 -1.94 7.73 2.34
C ILE A 90 -2.88 8.92 2.13
N ARG A 91 -2.90 9.50 0.91
CA ARG A 91 -3.85 10.57 0.56
C ARG A 91 -5.31 10.14 0.72
N SER A 92 -5.63 8.91 0.33
CA SER A 92 -6.98 8.36 0.43
C SER A 92 -7.40 8.17 1.88
N LEU A 93 -6.51 7.68 2.76
CA LEU A 93 -6.74 7.60 4.20
C LEU A 93 -7.04 9.00 4.79
N MET A 94 -6.25 10.01 4.39
CA MET A 94 -6.47 11.39 4.84
C MET A 94 -7.80 11.98 4.36
N ARG A 95 -8.18 11.72 3.10
CA ARG A 95 -9.46 12.19 2.54
C ARG A 95 -10.68 11.60 3.23
N LEU A 96 -10.57 10.37 3.68
CA LEU A 96 -11.64 9.67 4.39
C LEU A 96 -11.62 9.92 5.89
N TYR A 97 -10.66 10.72 6.39
CA TYR A 97 -10.45 10.89 7.84
C TYR A 97 -10.37 9.53 8.55
N SER A 98 -9.74 8.56 7.87
CA SER A 98 -9.68 7.18 8.31
C SER A 98 -8.93 7.03 9.63
N ARG A 99 -9.37 6.09 10.47
CA ARG A 99 -8.67 5.68 11.69
C ARG A 99 -7.53 4.72 11.40
N ILE A 100 -7.50 4.13 10.20
CA ILE A 100 -6.48 3.19 9.77
C ILE A 100 -5.13 3.92 9.68
N LYS A 101 -4.14 3.40 10.37
CA LYS A 101 -2.78 3.99 10.40
C LYS A 101 -1.96 3.44 9.22
N PRO A 102 -1.38 4.29 8.36
CA PRO A 102 -0.44 3.82 7.34
C PRO A 102 0.89 3.43 7.97
N CYS A 103 1.39 2.25 7.66
CA CYS A 103 2.72 1.78 8.02
C CYS A 103 3.53 1.54 6.74
N LEU A 104 4.58 2.33 6.53
CA LEU A 104 5.45 2.22 5.36
C LEU A 104 6.55 1.19 5.59
N ILE A 105 6.68 0.25 4.67
CA ILE A 105 7.68 -0.81 4.71
C ILE A 105 8.63 -0.62 3.53
N PRO A 106 9.90 -0.23 3.79
CA PRO A 106 10.92 -0.16 2.76
C PRO A 106 11.27 -1.58 2.29
N ILE A 107 10.94 -1.90 1.04
CA ILE A 107 11.29 -3.17 0.42
C ILE A 107 12.40 -2.88 -0.59
N ALA A 108 13.64 -3.26 -0.27
CA ALA A 108 14.71 -3.27 -1.23
C ALA A 108 14.46 -4.41 -2.22
N LEU A 109 13.84 -4.11 -3.35
CA LEU A 109 13.86 -5.04 -4.47
C LEU A 109 15.31 -5.13 -4.95
N LYS A 110 15.94 -6.28 -4.76
CA LYS A 110 17.12 -6.62 -5.55
C LYS A 110 16.61 -6.73 -6.99
N GLU A 111 17.02 -5.81 -7.83
CA GLU A 111 16.87 -5.92 -9.27
C GLU A 111 17.73 -7.12 -9.71
N ASP A 112 17.15 -8.30 -9.68
CA ASP A 112 17.64 -9.41 -10.46
C ASP A 112 17.12 -9.20 -11.88
N PRO A 113 17.99 -8.87 -12.85
CA PRO A 113 17.55 -8.50 -14.21
C PRO A 113 16.88 -9.64 -14.98
N GLY A 114 16.71 -10.80 -14.37
CA GLY A 114 16.09 -11.99 -14.98
C GLY A 114 14.75 -12.42 -14.38
N GLN A 115 14.31 -11.87 -13.26
CA GLN A 115 13.00 -12.15 -12.70
C GLN A 115 12.17 -10.87 -12.72
N SER A 116 11.14 -10.86 -13.56
CA SER A 116 10.09 -9.85 -13.44
C SER A 116 9.61 -9.89 -11.98
N ALA A 117 9.92 -8.85 -11.21
CA ALA A 117 9.39 -8.66 -9.88
C ALA A 117 7.88 -8.45 -9.98
N GLY A 118 7.17 -9.54 -10.25
CA GLY A 118 5.71 -9.58 -10.28
C GLY A 118 5.17 -9.26 -8.88
N THR A 119 3.92 -8.87 -8.82
CA THR A 119 3.14 -8.62 -7.60
C THR A 119 3.38 -9.67 -6.51
N GLN A 120 3.75 -10.89 -6.89
CA GLN A 120 4.02 -12.02 -6.01
C GLN A 120 5.32 -11.85 -5.20
N GLY A 121 6.37 -11.26 -5.77
CA GLY A 121 7.62 -10.96 -5.05
C GLY A 121 7.41 -9.90 -3.95
N TYR A 122 6.60 -8.89 -4.23
CA TYR A 122 6.22 -7.87 -3.25
C TYR A 122 5.40 -8.45 -2.10
N LEU A 123 4.41 -9.28 -2.40
CA LEU A 123 3.58 -9.91 -1.38
C LEU A 123 4.40 -10.83 -0.47
N THR A 124 5.33 -11.60 -1.02
CA THR A 124 6.20 -12.48 -0.24
C THR A 124 7.13 -11.67 0.65
N ALA A 125 7.77 -10.61 0.12
CA ALA A 125 8.65 -9.74 0.91
C ALA A 125 7.87 -8.98 1.99
N LEU A 126 6.66 -8.53 1.71
CA LEU A 126 5.78 -7.88 2.68
C LEU A 126 5.38 -8.84 3.79
N LEU A 127 5.05 -10.08 3.44
CA LEU A 127 4.69 -11.14 4.38
C LEU A 127 5.88 -11.51 5.28
N ASP A 128 7.06 -11.71 4.71
CA ASP A 128 8.28 -12.00 5.47
C ASP A 128 8.65 -10.85 6.41
N TYR A 129 8.45 -9.61 5.98
CA TYR A 129 8.69 -8.44 6.82
C TYR A 129 7.68 -8.37 7.98
N THR A 130 6.38 -8.53 7.70
CA THR A 130 5.33 -8.50 8.73
C THR A 130 5.47 -9.64 9.72
N LEU A 131 5.90 -10.81 9.28
CA LEU A 131 6.17 -11.95 10.17
C LEU A 131 7.40 -11.73 11.07
N LYS A 132 8.43 -11.00 10.58
CA LYS A 132 9.66 -10.71 11.34
C LYS A 132 9.55 -9.50 12.27
N HIS A 133 8.76 -8.50 11.91
CA HIS A 133 8.73 -7.19 12.55
C HIS A 133 7.31 -6.76 12.95
N GLY A 134 6.32 -7.63 12.76
CA GLY A 134 4.93 -7.39 13.15
C GLY A 134 4.80 -7.08 14.64
N PRO A 135 3.73 -6.41 15.05
CA PRO A 135 3.46 -6.17 16.46
C PRO A 135 3.43 -7.52 17.19
N LYS A 136 4.04 -7.55 18.37
CA LYS A 136 4.11 -8.77 19.23
C LYS A 136 2.74 -9.37 19.53
N ASP A 137 1.70 -8.57 19.37
CA ASP A 137 0.28 -8.95 19.58
C ASP A 137 -0.26 -9.92 18.51
N LEU A 138 0.42 -10.12 17.38
CA LEU A 138 0.06 -11.14 16.40
C LEU A 138 0.32 -12.58 16.90
N ASP A 139 1.21 -12.72 17.86
CA ASP A 139 1.48 -14.02 18.51
C ASP A 139 0.36 -14.43 19.49
N GLU A 140 -0.44 -13.47 19.99
CA GLU A 140 -1.60 -13.72 20.86
C GLU A 140 -2.86 -14.15 20.09
N ILE A 141 -2.93 -13.90 18.78
CA ILE A 141 -4.00 -14.46 17.93
C ILE A 141 -3.63 -15.91 17.67
N SER A 142 -3.91 -16.75 18.65
CA SER A 142 -3.56 -18.16 18.69
C SER A 142 -3.89 -18.88 17.38
N GLY A 143 -2.86 -19.32 16.67
CA GLY A 143 -2.97 -20.11 15.45
C GLY A 143 -3.22 -19.33 14.16
N GLY A 144 -3.54 -18.02 14.20
CA GLY A 144 -3.92 -17.25 13.00
C GLY A 144 -2.77 -17.07 12.01
N THR A 145 -1.59 -16.69 12.48
CA THR A 145 -0.42 -16.49 11.62
C THR A 145 0.16 -17.81 11.10
N ALA A 146 0.21 -18.85 11.92
CA ALA A 146 0.67 -20.16 11.48
C ALA A 146 -0.32 -20.78 10.47
N ALA A 147 -1.63 -20.66 10.72
CA ALA A 147 -2.67 -21.12 9.80
C ALA A 147 -2.67 -20.32 8.49
N LEU A 148 -2.48 -18.99 8.55
CA LEU A 148 -2.39 -18.13 7.37
C LEU A 148 -1.13 -18.45 6.56
N THR A 149 0.01 -18.62 7.22
CA THR A 149 1.28 -18.98 6.58
C THR A 149 1.21 -20.39 5.96
N ALA A 150 0.60 -21.34 6.65
CA ALA A 150 0.38 -22.69 6.12
C ALA A 150 -0.62 -22.67 4.94
N ALA A 151 -1.69 -21.86 5.03
CA ALA A 151 -2.67 -21.71 3.96
C ALA A 151 -2.04 -21.06 2.72
N ILE A 152 -1.19 -20.05 2.90
CA ILE A 152 -0.47 -19.39 1.80
C ILE A 152 0.56 -20.35 1.18
N ARG A 153 1.32 -21.09 1.97
CA ARG A 153 2.31 -22.07 1.46
C ARG A 153 1.66 -23.27 0.77
N HIS A 154 0.52 -23.75 1.29
CA HIS A 154 -0.17 -24.93 0.76
C HIS A 154 -1.11 -24.62 -0.41
N ASN A 155 -1.62 -23.39 -0.53
CA ASN A 155 -2.64 -23.04 -1.52
C ASN A 155 -2.15 -22.11 -2.62
N GLN A 156 -0.83 -21.90 -2.76
CA GLN A 156 -0.29 -21.06 -3.84
C GLN A 156 -0.82 -21.32 -5.26
N PRO A 157 -1.19 -22.55 -5.66
CA PRO A 157 -1.74 -22.76 -7.00
C PRO A 157 -3.26 -22.65 -7.10
N LYS A 158 -4.00 -22.45 -6.02
CA LYS A 158 -5.47 -22.53 -6.03
C LYS A 158 -6.23 -21.20 -6.00
N TYR A 159 -5.54 -20.08 -5.82
CA TYR A 159 -6.20 -18.77 -5.86
C TYR A 159 -6.01 -18.15 -7.23
N ASP A 160 -6.86 -18.54 -8.18
CA ASP A 160 -6.85 -17.96 -9.52
C ASP A 160 -7.22 -16.46 -9.53
N THR A 161 -7.83 -15.96 -8.45
CA THR A 161 -8.16 -14.55 -8.32
C THR A 161 -8.20 -14.12 -6.84
N PHE A 162 -7.84 -12.86 -6.57
CA PHE A 162 -8.02 -12.19 -5.28
C PHE A 162 -9.48 -12.30 -4.77
N GLU A 163 -10.43 -12.37 -5.67
CA GLU A 163 -11.85 -12.50 -5.38
C GLU A 163 -12.19 -13.84 -4.69
N ASN A 164 -11.57 -14.94 -5.12
CA ASN A 164 -11.72 -16.25 -4.48
C ASN A 164 -11.11 -16.28 -3.09
N PHE A 165 -9.99 -15.59 -2.88
CA PHE A 165 -9.38 -15.42 -1.55
C PHE A 165 -10.31 -14.64 -0.60
N CYS A 166 -10.85 -13.50 -1.03
CA CYS A 166 -11.78 -12.71 -0.23
C CYS A 166 -13.09 -13.48 0.07
N ARG A 167 -13.59 -14.27 -0.89
CA ARG A 167 -14.80 -15.07 -0.72
C ARG A 167 -14.61 -16.18 0.32
N GLN A 168 -13.43 -16.78 0.41
CA GLN A 168 -13.12 -17.79 1.42
C GLN A 168 -12.94 -17.19 2.83
N LEU A 169 -12.38 -15.98 2.93
CA LEU A 169 -12.31 -15.26 4.21
C LEU A 169 -13.67 -14.79 4.72
N ALA A 170 -14.61 -14.52 3.83
CA ALA A 170 -15.95 -14.06 4.16
C ALA A 170 -16.93 -15.19 4.55
N THR A 171 -16.57 -16.46 4.30
CA THR A 171 -17.40 -17.59 4.77
C THR A 171 -17.12 -17.87 6.24
N PRO A 172 -18.07 -17.59 7.15
CA PRO A 172 -17.91 -17.95 8.57
C PRO A 172 -17.76 -19.46 8.66
N SER A 173 -16.69 -19.93 9.32
CA SER A 173 -16.55 -21.35 9.65
C SER A 173 -17.76 -21.77 10.49
N ARG A 174 -18.69 -22.49 9.89
CA ARG A 174 -19.74 -23.16 10.66
C ARG A 174 -19.07 -24.16 11.58
N SER A 175 -18.97 -23.80 12.83
CA SER A 175 -18.70 -24.78 13.89
C SER A 175 -19.76 -25.87 13.79
N PRO A 176 -19.41 -27.16 13.76
CA PRO A 176 -20.41 -28.22 13.85
C PRO A 176 -21.10 -28.08 15.20
N ALA A 177 -22.38 -27.74 15.17
CA ALA A 177 -23.22 -27.79 16.36
C ALA A 177 -23.20 -29.22 16.86
N ASN A 178 -22.83 -29.40 18.12
CA ASN A 178 -23.01 -30.63 18.87
C ASN A 178 -24.48 -31.04 18.82
N ILE A 179 -24.71 -32.23 18.30
CA ILE A 179 -25.91 -33.04 18.59
C ILE A 179 -25.60 -33.88 19.84
#